data_9fa1e95617457823ae499f0dbd5eeb55
#
_entry.id   9fa1e95617457823ae499f0dbd5eeb55
#
_cell.length_a   1.000
_cell.length_b   1.000
_cell.length_c   1.000
_cell.angle_alpha   90.00
_cell.angle_beta   90.00
_cell.angle_gamma   90.00
#
_symmetry.space_group_name_H-M   'P 1'
#
loop_
_entity.id
_entity.type
_entity.pdbx_description
1 polymer ?
#
loop_
_entity_poly.entity_id
_entity_poly.type
_entity_poly.pdbx_seq_one_letter_code
_entity_poly.pdbx_strand_id
1 'polypeptide(L)'
;MKKISLLTVAFLILVGTNVAFSQKSQLQIARNSIGKLQVAINNKKDNKAQLDILGEGVRAAEAAQNDKKTKKWPETWAIKAYLSSYISILDGDEGNSDRFYGLAVDAIDSAKRLDKFLDNARLVEASIYNINIKKQNKANAAFKNNDFTTAFNLLKEVSDFFPKDTSLAINTALSAQNIRAFDSALIYFKRAKENGAKDPAIFQTLSKLYTSKFEHDNAIKSLEEGIAVNPFNSNLTNDYINLLLDSEKYPEAIRTIEQNLKVTTNNKLLFFLYGYLQQKAAGYSTAELAYKKALELDENYFDALYQLGLAYVDSANEALKAKAADSNQKFIASINRAEVALLQAHEINQNDKSTVELLIEIYTRKNKLDKVQELKSKLEEF
;
A
#
# COMPACT_ATOMS: atom_id res chain seq x y z
N MET A 1 -5.09 18.27 0.33
CA MET A 1 -5.58 18.70 -1.00
C MET A 1 -4.64 19.77 -1.53
N LYS A 2 -3.60 19.39 -2.27
CA LYS A 2 -2.71 20.35 -2.95
C LYS A 2 -3.41 20.80 -4.23
N LYS A 3 -3.61 22.09 -4.37
CA LYS A 3 -4.13 22.72 -5.59
C LYS A 3 -3.19 22.41 -6.74
N ILE A 4 -3.71 21.70 -7.75
CA ILE A 4 -3.01 21.51 -9.03
C ILE A 4 -2.93 22.89 -9.68
N SER A 5 -1.71 23.41 -9.84
CA SER A 5 -1.42 24.66 -10.54
C SER A 5 -1.77 24.45 -12.02
N LEU A 6 -2.82 25.13 -12.50
CA LEU A 6 -3.11 25.23 -13.92
C LEU A 6 -1.90 25.89 -14.61
N LEU A 7 -1.24 25.14 -15.47
CA LEU A 7 -0.23 25.67 -16.39
C LEU A 7 -0.94 26.65 -17.35
N THR A 8 -0.68 27.95 -17.16
CA THR A 8 -1.07 29.02 -18.07
C THR A 8 -0.29 28.87 -19.36
N VAL A 9 -0.91 28.35 -20.39
CA VAL A 9 -0.34 28.32 -21.75
C VAL A 9 -0.69 29.66 -22.42
N ALA A 10 0.30 30.57 -22.47
CA ALA A 10 0.18 31.80 -23.24
C ALA A 10 0.24 31.48 -24.76
N PHE A 11 -0.82 31.80 -25.48
CA PHE A 11 -0.92 31.56 -26.89
C PHE A 11 -0.62 32.86 -27.68
N LEU A 12 0.46 32.90 -28.44
CA LEU A 12 0.75 33.94 -29.45
C LEU A 12 0.08 33.53 -30.77
N ILE A 13 -0.90 34.32 -31.20
CA ILE A 13 -1.60 34.13 -32.48
C ILE A 13 -0.80 34.84 -33.59
N LEU A 14 -0.28 34.06 -34.53
CA LEU A 14 0.21 34.59 -35.82
C LEU A 14 -0.96 34.66 -36.79
N VAL A 15 -1.31 35.88 -37.20
CA VAL A 15 -2.35 36.18 -38.16
C VAL A 15 -1.75 36.10 -39.57
N GLY A 16 -2.14 35.11 -40.34
CA GLY A 16 -1.92 35.03 -41.79
C GLY A 16 -3.23 35.30 -42.53
N THR A 17 -3.29 36.40 -43.26
CA THR A 17 -4.43 36.81 -44.10
C THR A 17 -4.47 36.04 -45.39
N ASN A 18 -5.60 35.38 -45.73
CA ASN A 18 -6.15 35.33 -47.07
C ASN A 18 -7.62 34.91 -47.13
N VAL A 19 -8.38 35.61 -47.93
CA VAL A 19 -9.82 35.72 -48.04
C VAL A 19 -10.40 34.60 -48.90
N ALA A 20 -11.25 33.73 -48.31
CA ALA A 20 -12.28 32.98 -49.03
C ALA A 20 -13.51 32.94 -48.11
N PHE A 21 -14.48 33.78 -48.46
CA PHE A 21 -15.62 34.12 -47.62
C PHE A 21 -16.68 33.00 -47.59
N SER A 22 -17.12 32.65 -46.48
CA SER A 22 -18.28 32.00 -45.83
C SER A 22 -18.00 30.68 -45.08
N GLN A 23 -17.12 29.81 -45.50
CA GLN A 23 -16.87 28.51 -44.88
C GLN A 23 -15.65 28.50 -43.93
N LYS A 24 -14.66 29.37 -44.20
CA LYS A 24 -13.61 29.70 -43.24
C LYS A 24 -14.16 30.39 -41.98
N SER A 25 -15.37 30.99 -42.08
CA SER A 25 -15.98 31.70 -40.95
C SER A 25 -16.34 30.76 -39.79
N GLN A 26 -16.83 29.54 -40.07
CA GLN A 26 -17.20 28.58 -39.01
C GLN A 26 -15.98 28.05 -38.25
N LEU A 27 -14.92 27.67 -38.96
CA LEU A 27 -13.67 27.28 -38.32
C LEU A 27 -13.04 28.43 -37.53
N GLN A 28 -13.15 29.67 -38.06
CA GLN A 28 -12.68 30.85 -37.34
C GLN A 28 -13.50 31.14 -36.09
N ILE A 29 -14.83 30.95 -36.13
CA ILE A 29 -15.70 31.07 -34.93
C ILE A 29 -15.26 30.02 -33.87
N ALA A 30 -15.09 28.76 -34.29
CA ALA A 30 -14.65 27.70 -33.41
C ALA A 30 -13.26 28.00 -32.77
N ARG A 31 -12.31 28.51 -33.58
CA ARG A 31 -10.99 28.95 -33.09
C ARG A 31 -11.11 30.12 -32.10
N ASN A 32 -11.93 31.11 -32.37
CA ASN A 32 -12.15 32.26 -31.52
C ASN A 32 -12.79 31.86 -30.18
N SER A 33 -13.62 30.80 -30.18
CA SER A 33 -14.22 30.27 -28.93
C SER A 33 -13.17 29.77 -27.93
N ILE A 34 -12.02 29.25 -28.43
CA ILE A 34 -10.89 28.88 -27.54
C ILE A 34 -10.34 30.12 -26.84
N GLY A 35 -10.14 31.23 -27.57
CA GLY A 35 -9.68 32.49 -26.97
C GLY A 35 -10.69 33.08 -25.99
N LYS A 36 -12.00 33.08 -26.36
CA LYS A 36 -13.08 33.53 -25.49
C LYS A 36 -13.15 32.72 -24.19
N LEU A 37 -12.97 31.36 -24.28
CA LEU A 37 -12.92 30.48 -23.13
C LEU A 37 -11.76 30.82 -22.21
N GLN A 38 -10.55 31.03 -22.76
CA GLN A 38 -9.39 31.43 -21.96
C GLN A 38 -9.61 32.72 -21.18
N VAL A 39 -10.24 33.71 -21.82
CA VAL A 39 -10.63 34.97 -21.16
C VAL A 39 -11.68 34.73 -20.09
N ALA A 40 -12.68 33.88 -20.34
CA ALA A 40 -13.70 33.52 -19.33
C ALA A 40 -13.10 32.84 -18.11
N ILE A 41 -12.15 31.90 -18.32
CA ILE A 41 -11.42 31.22 -17.24
C ILE A 41 -10.60 32.22 -16.41
N ASN A 42 -9.82 33.08 -17.07
CA ASN A 42 -8.99 34.08 -16.39
C ASN A 42 -9.84 35.07 -15.58
N ASN A 43 -11.02 35.42 -16.08
CA ASN A 43 -12.00 36.26 -15.39
C ASN A 43 -12.90 35.50 -14.39
N LYS A 44 -12.61 34.22 -14.13
CA LYS A 44 -13.35 33.36 -13.19
C LYS A 44 -14.87 33.34 -13.44
N LYS A 45 -15.26 33.34 -14.72
CA LYS A 45 -16.68 33.18 -15.09
C LYS A 45 -17.16 31.80 -14.63
N ASP A 46 -18.45 31.71 -14.29
CA ASP A 46 -19.08 30.46 -13.88
C ASP A 46 -19.09 29.40 -15.00
N ASN A 47 -19.40 28.16 -14.63
CA ASN A 47 -19.44 27.06 -15.55
C ASN A 47 -20.46 27.25 -16.68
N LYS A 48 -21.59 27.89 -16.39
CA LYS A 48 -22.64 28.15 -17.39
C LYS A 48 -22.12 29.06 -18.49
N ALA A 49 -21.49 30.17 -18.14
CA ALA A 49 -20.91 31.09 -19.10
C ALA A 49 -19.79 30.44 -19.96
N GLN A 50 -18.99 29.56 -19.33
CA GLN A 50 -17.97 28.78 -20.05
C GLN A 50 -18.61 27.76 -20.99
N LEU A 51 -19.64 27.04 -20.57
CA LEU A 51 -20.39 26.07 -21.40
C LEU A 51 -21.09 26.74 -22.59
N ASP A 52 -21.62 27.93 -22.41
CA ASP A 52 -22.23 28.68 -23.52
C ASP A 52 -21.20 29.00 -24.64
N ILE A 53 -20.00 29.45 -24.26
CA ILE A 53 -18.88 29.69 -25.18
C ILE A 53 -18.43 28.40 -25.86
N LEU A 54 -18.28 27.33 -25.10
CA LEU A 54 -17.88 26.01 -25.62
C LEU A 54 -18.93 25.45 -26.60
N GLY A 55 -20.22 25.58 -26.25
CA GLY A 55 -21.34 25.15 -27.11
C GLY A 55 -21.41 25.92 -28.43
N GLU A 56 -21.18 27.26 -28.45
CA GLU A 56 -21.02 28.03 -29.66
C GLU A 56 -19.87 27.47 -30.52
N GLY A 57 -18.72 27.26 -29.91
CA GLY A 57 -17.53 26.76 -30.58
C GLY A 57 -17.68 25.36 -31.17
N VAL A 58 -18.33 24.43 -30.44
CA VAL A 58 -18.57 23.06 -30.93
C VAL A 58 -19.53 23.08 -32.13
N ARG A 59 -20.64 23.81 -32.05
CA ARG A 59 -21.55 23.93 -33.21
C ARG A 59 -20.83 24.46 -34.44
N ALA A 60 -19.96 25.44 -34.28
CA ALA A 60 -19.15 25.97 -35.40
C ALA A 60 -18.12 24.94 -35.90
N ALA A 61 -17.48 24.17 -35.00
CA ALA A 61 -16.57 23.10 -35.40
C ALA A 61 -17.29 21.96 -36.15
N GLU A 62 -18.51 21.61 -35.72
CA GLU A 62 -19.35 20.62 -36.42
C GLU A 62 -19.76 21.11 -37.83
N ALA A 63 -20.11 22.38 -37.98
CA ALA A 63 -20.38 22.97 -39.27
C ALA A 63 -19.13 22.93 -40.18
N ALA A 64 -17.94 23.22 -39.62
CA ALA A 64 -16.68 23.09 -40.34
C ALA A 64 -16.32 21.65 -40.69
N GLN A 65 -16.67 20.68 -39.85
CA GLN A 65 -16.51 19.24 -40.10
C GLN A 65 -17.36 18.75 -41.26
N ASN A 66 -18.55 19.31 -41.47
CA ASN A 66 -19.47 18.92 -42.52
C ASN A 66 -19.13 19.58 -43.88
N ASP A 67 -18.24 20.55 -43.88
CA ASP A 67 -17.82 21.23 -45.12
C ASP A 67 -16.79 20.42 -45.91
N LYS A 68 -16.93 20.37 -47.26
CA LYS A 68 -16.10 19.54 -48.14
C LYS A 68 -14.60 19.86 -48.08
N LYS A 69 -14.21 21.10 -47.75
CA LYS A 69 -12.81 21.56 -47.70
C LYS A 69 -12.27 21.41 -46.29
N THR A 70 -12.94 22.02 -45.28
CA THR A 70 -12.43 22.09 -43.92
C THR A 70 -12.48 20.76 -43.17
N LYS A 71 -13.34 19.80 -43.58
CA LYS A 71 -13.32 18.44 -43.01
C LYS A 71 -12.01 17.68 -43.19
N LYS A 72 -11.19 18.09 -44.18
CA LYS A 72 -9.87 17.50 -44.43
C LYS A 72 -8.76 18.19 -43.68
N TRP A 73 -9.05 19.27 -42.97
CA TRP A 73 -8.07 20.03 -42.24
C TRP A 73 -7.90 19.45 -40.83
N PRO A 74 -6.68 19.09 -40.41
CA PRO A 74 -6.40 18.59 -39.06
C PRO A 74 -6.92 19.52 -37.96
N GLU A 75 -6.78 20.82 -38.18
CA GLU A 75 -7.20 21.86 -37.26
C GLU A 75 -8.70 21.80 -36.91
N THR A 76 -9.57 21.47 -37.87
CA THR A 76 -11.01 21.32 -37.63
C THR A 76 -11.29 20.28 -36.53
N TRP A 77 -10.60 19.15 -36.61
CA TRP A 77 -10.74 18.05 -35.68
C TRP A 77 -10.05 18.34 -34.34
N ALA A 78 -8.88 18.98 -34.35
CA ALA A 78 -8.18 19.36 -33.15
C ALA A 78 -8.96 20.38 -32.31
N ILE A 79 -9.58 21.39 -32.96
CA ILE A 79 -10.44 22.34 -32.26
C ILE A 79 -11.69 21.65 -31.72
N LYS A 80 -12.35 20.78 -32.51
CA LYS A 80 -13.52 20.03 -32.07
C LYS A 80 -13.15 19.15 -30.86
N ALA A 81 -12.03 18.44 -30.93
CA ALA A 81 -11.53 17.61 -29.83
C ALA A 81 -11.35 18.44 -28.54
N TYR A 82 -10.69 19.59 -28.66
CA TYR A 82 -10.42 20.44 -27.52
C TYR A 82 -11.71 20.96 -26.86
N LEU A 83 -12.62 21.55 -27.64
CA LEU A 83 -13.86 22.09 -27.12
C LEU A 83 -14.76 21.00 -26.53
N SER A 84 -14.90 19.87 -27.20
CA SER A 84 -15.71 18.74 -26.71
C SER A 84 -15.11 18.12 -25.45
N SER A 85 -13.79 17.93 -25.40
CA SER A 85 -13.13 17.40 -24.21
C SER A 85 -13.30 18.32 -22.98
N TYR A 86 -13.33 19.64 -23.22
CA TYR A 86 -13.54 20.60 -22.14
C TYR A 86 -14.97 20.55 -21.60
N ILE A 87 -15.98 20.45 -22.49
CA ILE A 87 -17.38 20.25 -22.07
C ILE A 87 -17.50 18.97 -21.25
N SER A 88 -16.85 17.89 -21.66
CA SER A 88 -16.94 16.60 -20.97
C SER A 88 -16.48 16.62 -19.51
N ILE A 89 -15.62 17.57 -19.12
CA ILE A 89 -15.15 17.73 -17.73
C ILE A 89 -15.90 18.82 -16.96
N LEU A 90 -16.55 19.75 -17.66
CA LEU A 90 -17.18 20.92 -17.05
C LEU A 90 -18.68 20.74 -16.85
N ASP A 91 -19.34 19.97 -17.74
CA ASP A 91 -20.79 19.78 -17.71
C ASP A 91 -21.21 18.85 -16.55
N GLY A 92 -22.09 19.35 -15.71
CA GLY A 92 -22.65 18.58 -14.60
C GLY A 92 -23.71 17.55 -15.00
N ASP A 93 -24.29 17.65 -16.21
CA ASP A 93 -25.14 16.60 -16.76
C ASP A 93 -24.31 15.44 -17.28
N GLU A 94 -24.44 14.28 -16.65
CA GLU A 94 -23.62 13.11 -16.96
C GLU A 94 -23.85 12.61 -18.40
N GLY A 95 -25.10 12.59 -18.85
CA GLY A 95 -25.43 12.14 -20.21
C GLY A 95 -24.81 13.04 -21.27
N ASN A 96 -24.90 14.36 -21.10
CA ASN A 96 -24.30 15.33 -22.00
C ASN A 96 -22.76 15.29 -21.92
N SER A 97 -22.22 15.23 -20.72
CA SER A 97 -20.78 15.08 -20.46
C SER A 97 -20.21 13.84 -21.18
N ASP A 98 -20.88 12.70 -21.13
CA ASP A 98 -20.46 11.45 -21.78
C ASP A 98 -20.58 11.50 -23.30
N ARG A 99 -21.62 12.16 -23.82
CA ARG A 99 -21.76 12.42 -25.25
C ARG A 99 -20.56 13.23 -25.75
N PHE A 100 -20.20 14.31 -25.07
CA PHE A 100 -19.06 15.14 -25.46
C PHE A 100 -17.71 14.44 -25.27
N TYR A 101 -17.59 13.55 -24.29
CA TYR A 101 -16.45 12.66 -24.17
C TYR A 101 -16.27 11.81 -25.44
N GLY A 102 -17.33 11.15 -25.92
CA GLY A 102 -17.29 10.36 -27.16
C GLY A 102 -16.89 11.21 -28.38
N LEU A 103 -17.52 12.39 -28.53
CA LEU A 103 -17.19 13.32 -29.62
C LEU A 103 -15.73 13.77 -29.57
N ALA A 104 -15.16 13.96 -28.39
CA ALA A 104 -13.76 14.35 -28.23
C ALA A 104 -12.81 13.21 -28.62
N VAL A 105 -13.10 11.98 -28.23
CA VAL A 105 -12.30 10.79 -28.62
C VAL A 105 -12.24 10.62 -30.10
N ASP A 106 -13.40 10.64 -30.79
CA ASP A 106 -13.49 10.52 -32.27
C ASP A 106 -12.74 11.65 -32.97
N ALA A 107 -12.82 12.85 -32.42
CA ALA A 107 -12.15 14.02 -33.01
C ALA A 107 -10.62 13.97 -32.80
N ILE A 108 -10.13 13.47 -31.64
CA ILE A 108 -8.71 13.23 -31.38
C ILE A 108 -8.13 12.25 -32.40
N ASP A 109 -8.80 11.14 -32.67
CA ASP A 109 -8.36 10.12 -33.59
C ASP A 109 -8.31 10.66 -35.01
N SER A 110 -9.31 11.47 -35.40
CA SER A 110 -9.37 12.12 -36.70
C SER A 110 -8.27 13.17 -36.85
N ALA A 111 -8.03 13.98 -35.82
CA ALA A 111 -6.93 14.95 -35.80
C ALA A 111 -5.59 14.27 -35.99
N LYS A 112 -5.28 13.23 -35.17
CA LYS A 112 -4.02 12.49 -35.28
C LYS A 112 -3.78 11.86 -36.65
N ARG A 113 -4.83 11.31 -37.26
CA ARG A 113 -4.74 10.69 -38.58
C ARG A 113 -4.44 11.70 -39.68
N LEU A 114 -4.95 12.93 -39.58
CA LEU A 114 -4.83 13.96 -40.59
C LEU A 114 -3.60 14.86 -40.39
N ASP A 115 -3.15 15.06 -39.14
CA ASP A 115 -2.09 16.00 -38.77
C ASP A 115 -0.70 15.37 -38.91
N LYS A 116 -0.25 15.21 -40.15
CA LYS A 116 1.05 14.59 -40.44
C LYS A 116 2.27 15.40 -39.97
N PHE A 117 2.10 16.71 -39.80
CA PHE A 117 3.17 17.63 -39.42
C PHE A 117 3.10 18.06 -37.94
N LEU A 118 2.10 17.56 -37.20
CA LEU A 118 1.87 17.87 -35.77
C LEU A 118 1.60 19.36 -35.51
N ASP A 119 1.06 20.11 -36.50
CA ASP A 119 0.78 21.53 -36.37
C ASP A 119 -0.25 21.83 -35.26
N ASN A 120 -1.11 20.86 -34.95
CA ASN A 120 -2.16 20.96 -33.94
C ASN A 120 -1.88 20.12 -32.68
N ALA A 121 -0.65 19.64 -32.51
CA ALA A 121 -0.26 18.74 -31.41
C ALA A 121 -0.71 19.27 -30.04
N ARG A 122 -0.53 20.57 -29.76
CA ARG A 122 -0.91 21.19 -28.49
C ARG A 122 -2.41 21.07 -28.17
N LEU A 123 -3.28 21.25 -29.15
CA LEU A 123 -4.73 21.11 -28.97
C LEU A 123 -5.09 19.64 -28.74
N VAL A 124 -4.47 18.73 -29.48
CA VAL A 124 -4.66 17.27 -29.31
C VAL A 124 -4.19 16.80 -27.95
N GLU A 125 -3.01 17.22 -27.50
CA GLU A 125 -2.46 16.90 -26.18
C GLU A 125 -3.36 17.43 -25.06
N ALA A 126 -3.82 18.68 -25.16
CA ALA A 126 -4.75 19.26 -24.20
C ALA A 126 -6.09 18.50 -24.16
N SER A 127 -6.57 18.04 -25.32
CA SER A 127 -7.77 17.22 -25.41
C SER A 127 -7.58 15.85 -24.72
N ILE A 128 -6.44 15.20 -24.95
CA ILE A 128 -6.08 13.93 -24.31
C ILE A 128 -5.97 14.11 -22.80
N TYR A 129 -5.37 15.21 -22.34
CA TYR A 129 -5.32 15.55 -20.93
C TYR A 129 -6.72 15.62 -20.31
N ASN A 130 -7.64 16.38 -20.95
CA ASN A 130 -9.03 16.52 -20.48
C ASN A 130 -9.77 15.17 -20.46
N ILE A 131 -9.55 14.32 -21.47
CA ILE A 131 -10.12 12.96 -21.53
C ILE A 131 -9.65 12.12 -20.35
N ASN A 132 -8.38 12.21 -19.96
CA ASN A 132 -7.87 11.51 -18.80
C ASN A 132 -8.44 12.06 -17.48
N ILE A 133 -8.65 13.38 -17.36
CA ILE A 133 -9.38 13.96 -16.22
C ILE A 133 -10.81 13.42 -16.13
N LYS A 134 -11.54 13.35 -17.27
CA LYS A 134 -12.89 12.75 -17.27
C LYS A 134 -12.87 11.28 -16.86
N LYS A 135 -11.92 10.48 -17.37
CA LYS A 135 -11.72 9.08 -16.95
C LYS A 135 -11.45 8.99 -15.45
N GLN A 136 -10.59 9.84 -14.92
CA GLN A 136 -10.28 9.87 -13.49
C GLN A 136 -11.53 10.17 -12.64
N ASN A 137 -12.35 11.14 -13.07
CA ASN A 137 -13.59 11.47 -12.37
C ASN A 137 -14.57 10.28 -12.37
N LYS A 138 -14.75 9.60 -13.49
CA LYS A 138 -15.56 8.39 -13.60
C LYS A 138 -15.02 7.25 -12.72
N ALA A 139 -13.71 7.05 -12.75
CA ALA A 139 -13.06 6.04 -11.94
C ALA A 139 -13.22 6.30 -10.44
N ASN A 140 -13.09 7.56 -10.01
CA ASN A 140 -13.30 7.95 -8.62
C ASN A 140 -14.77 7.72 -8.18
N ALA A 141 -15.73 7.98 -9.06
CA ALA A 141 -17.15 7.67 -8.80
C ALA A 141 -17.37 6.16 -8.67
N ALA A 142 -16.83 5.37 -9.60
CA ALA A 142 -16.89 3.91 -9.57
C ALA A 142 -16.25 3.35 -8.29
N PHE A 143 -15.08 3.86 -7.91
CA PHE A 143 -14.39 3.46 -6.66
C PHE A 143 -15.25 3.73 -5.42
N LYS A 144 -15.86 4.92 -5.32
CA LYS A 144 -16.77 5.29 -4.23
C LYS A 144 -18.00 4.37 -4.14
N ASN A 145 -18.48 3.89 -5.29
CA ASN A 145 -19.61 2.98 -5.39
C ASN A 145 -19.22 1.50 -5.25
N ASN A 146 -17.96 1.21 -4.89
CA ASN A 146 -17.37 -0.13 -4.80
C ASN A 146 -17.39 -0.91 -6.15
N ASP A 147 -17.56 -0.23 -7.28
CA ASP A 147 -17.33 -0.83 -8.60
C ASP A 147 -15.84 -0.79 -8.92
N PHE A 148 -15.10 -1.65 -8.23
CA PHE A 148 -13.64 -1.71 -8.36
C PHE A 148 -13.18 -2.20 -9.72
N THR A 149 -14.01 -2.94 -10.45
CA THR A 149 -13.69 -3.39 -11.81
C THR A 149 -13.65 -2.21 -12.78
N THR A 150 -14.69 -1.39 -12.82
CA THR A 150 -14.71 -0.17 -13.63
C THR A 150 -13.64 0.81 -13.17
N ALA A 151 -13.47 1.00 -11.85
CA ALA A 151 -12.46 1.86 -11.28
C ALA A 151 -11.05 1.43 -11.73
N PHE A 152 -10.71 0.15 -11.63
CA PHE A 152 -9.40 -0.37 -12.04
C PHE A 152 -9.13 -0.16 -13.53
N ASN A 153 -10.09 -0.50 -14.40
CA ASN A 153 -9.91 -0.38 -15.84
C ASN A 153 -9.63 1.07 -16.25
N LEU A 154 -10.35 2.03 -15.67
CA LEU A 154 -10.16 3.45 -15.95
C LEU A 154 -8.88 4.00 -15.31
N LEU A 155 -8.64 3.70 -14.03
CA LEU A 155 -7.46 4.18 -13.31
C LEU A 155 -6.15 3.65 -13.90
N LYS A 156 -6.14 2.42 -14.41
CA LYS A 156 -5.00 1.83 -15.08
C LYS A 156 -4.53 2.74 -16.23
N GLU A 157 -5.44 3.10 -17.14
CA GLU A 157 -5.13 3.96 -18.28
C GLU A 157 -4.66 5.35 -17.83
N VAL A 158 -5.35 5.94 -16.83
CA VAL A 158 -5.02 7.27 -16.30
C VAL A 158 -3.68 7.26 -15.56
N SER A 159 -3.40 6.24 -14.74
CA SER A 159 -2.13 6.10 -14.03
C SER A 159 -0.95 5.85 -14.98
N ASP A 160 -1.19 5.17 -16.10
CA ASP A 160 -0.17 4.98 -17.13
C ASP A 160 0.09 6.26 -17.92
N PHE A 161 -0.90 7.12 -18.05
CA PHE A 161 -0.75 8.44 -18.65
C PHE A 161 -0.06 9.45 -17.72
N PHE A 162 -0.32 9.35 -16.40
CA PHE A 162 0.32 10.17 -15.36
C PHE A 162 1.21 9.30 -14.44
N PRO A 163 2.31 8.73 -14.94
CA PRO A 163 3.07 7.71 -14.21
C PRO A 163 3.73 8.20 -12.92
N LYS A 164 3.88 9.52 -12.76
CA LYS A 164 4.46 10.15 -11.55
C LYS A 164 3.43 10.53 -10.50
N ASP A 165 2.14 10.34 -10.77
CA ASP A 165 1.09 10.62 -9.79
C ASP A 165 0.96 9.46 -8.80
N THR A 166 1.46 9.71 -7.60
CA THR A 166 1.44 8.74 -6.49
C THR A 166 0.01 8.35 -6.09
N SER A 167 -0.92 9.31 -6.07
CA SER A 167 -2.31 9.07 -5.68
C SER A 167 -3.03 8.19 -6.68
N LEU A 168 -2.81 8.42 -7.98
CA LEU A 168 -3.35 7.56 -9.03
C LEU A 168 -2.80 6.14 -8.94
N ALA A 169 -1.49 5.99 -8.71
CA ALA A 169 -0.88 4.68 -8.55
C ALA A 169 -1.49 3.93 -7.34
N ILE A 170 -1.67 4.58 -6.19
CA ILE A 170 -2.30 3.99 -5.01
C ILE A 170 -3.74 3.57 -5.30
N ASN A 171 -4.56 4.45 -5.88
CA ASN A 171 -5.96 4.14 -6.16
C ASN A 171 -6.10 3.01 -7.19
N THR A 172 -5.21 2.95 -8.18
CA THR A 172 -5.14 1.85 -9.15
C THR A 172 -4.80 0.53 -8.45
N ALA A 173 -3.79 0.56 -7.58
CA ALA A 173 -3.37 -0.62 -6.81
C ALA A 173 -4.49 -1.14 -5.90
N LEU A 174 -5.17 -0.25 -5.17
CA LEU A 174 -6.30 -0.59 -4.30
C LEU A 174 -7.47 -1.19 -5.10
N SER A 175 -7.79 -0.60 -6.26
CA SER A 175 -8.83 -1.15 -7.14
C SER A 175 -8.45 -2.55 -7.63
N ALA A 176 -7.20 -2.74 -8.06
CA ALA A 176 -6.68 -4.03 -8.48
C ALA A 176 -6.73 -5.08 -7.36
N GLN A 177 -6.38 -4.70 -6.14
CA GLN A 177 -6.43 -5.57 -4.97
C GLN A 177 -7.86 -6.03 -4.66
N ASN A 178 -8.83 -5.11 -4.72
CA ASN A 178 -10.23 -5.42 -4.45
C ASN A 178 -10.83 -6.41 -5.47
N ILE A 179 -10.38 -6.38 -6.73
CA ILE A 179 -10.78 -7.38 -7.75
C ILE A 179 -9.84 -8.59 -7.80
N ARG A 180 -8.95 -8.75 -6.83
CA ARG A 180 -7.95 -9.82 -6.72
C ARG A 180 -6.96 -9.90 -7.89
N ALA A 181 -6.76 -8.81 -8.61
CA ALA A 181 -5.72 -8.69 -9.64
C ALA A 181 -4.35 -8.38 -9.00
N PHE A 182 -3.83 -9.33 -8.20
CA PHE A 182 -2.68 -9.12 -7.31
C PHE A 182 -1.39 -8.73 -8.05
N ASP A 183 -1.16 -9.24 -9.26
CA ASP A 183 -0.01 -8.83 -10.07
C ASP A 183 -0.09 -7.34 -10.46
N SER A 184 -1.27 -6.89 -10.83
CA SER A 184 -1.50 -5.47 -11.11
C SER A 184 -1.38 -4.62 -9.86
N ALA A 185 -1.93 -5.07 -8.72
CA ALA A 185 -1.79 -4.39 -7.45
C ALA A 185 -0.31 -4.19 -7.08
N LEU A 186 0.51 -5.24 -7.25
CA LEU A 186 1.95 -5.20 -7.01
C LEU A 186 2.65 -4.15 -7.88
N ILE A 187 2.34 -4.10 -9.18
CA ILE A 187 2.90 -3.13 -10.13
C ILE A 187 2.63 -1.69 -9.66
N TYR A 188 1.37 -1.39 -9.33
CA TYR A 188 0.98 -0.02 -9.00
C TYR A 188 1.36 0.40 -7.58
N PHE A 189 1.39 -0.51 -6.58
CA PHE A 189 1.98 -0.20 -5.27
C PHE A 189 3.49 0.04 -5.37
N LYS A 190 4.22 -0.71 -6.19
CA LYS A 190 5.63 -0.44 -6.49
C LYS A 190 5.81 0.94 -7.09
N ARG A 191 5.02 1.29 -8.11
CA ARG A 191 5.03 2.63 -8.72
C ARG A 191 4.78 3.73 -7.68
N ALA A 192 3.80 3.54 -6.79
CA ALA A 192 3.50 4.49 -5.72
C ALA A 192 4.72 4.68 -4.80
N LYS A 193 5.35 3.59 -4.39
CA LYS A 193 6.58 3.60 -3.58
C LYS A 193 7.72 4.34 -4.29
N GLU A 194 7.97 4.02 -5.56
CA GLU A 194 9.02 4.64 -6.40
C GLU A 194 8.77 6.15 -6.59
N ASN A 195 7.51 6.57 -6.61
CA ASN A 195 7.10 7.98 -6.64
C ASN A 195 7.13 8.65 -5.25
N GLY A 196 7.66 7.99 -4.23
CA GLY A 196 7.90 8.57 -2.90
C GLY A 196 6.72 8.44 -1.94
N ALA A 197 5.79 7.51 -2.15
CA ALA A 197 4.78 7.18 -1.14
C ALA A 197 5.46 6.68 0.15
N LYS A 198 4.97 7.21 1.30
CA LYS A 198 5.53 6.88 2.62
C LYS A 198 4.53 6.20 3.55
N ASP A 199 3.29 5.97 3.10
CA ASP A 199 2.27 5.32 3.92
C ASP A 199 2.72 3.91 4.31
N PRO A 200 2.81 3.58 5.61
CA PRO A 200 3.17 2.25 6.10
C PRO A 200 2.35 1.12 5.47
N ALA A 201 1.06 1.36 5.22
CA ALA A 201 0.16 0.35 4.64
C ALA A 201 0.61 -0.13 3.25
N ILE A 202 1.28 0.72 2.47
CA ILE A 202 1.82 0.35 1.15
C ILE A 202 2.91 -0.71 1.30
N PHE A 203 3.84 -0.51 2.23
CA PHE A 203 4.94 -1.44 2.47
C PHE A 203 4.45 -2.76 3.05
N GLN A 204 3.48 -2.72 3.98
CA GLN A 204 2.83 -3.92 4.52
C GLN A 204 2.10 -4.70 3.41
N THR A 205 1.37 -3.98 2.53
CA THR A 205 0.66 -4.61 1.41
C THR A 205 1.62 -5.22 0.40
N LEU A 206 2.70 -4.51 0.04
CA LEU A 206 3.76 -5.06 -0.82
C LEU A 206 4.37 -6.32 -0.22
N SER A 207 4.69 -6.31 1.07
CA SER A 207 5.21 -7.50 1.75
C SER A 207 4.24 -8.66 1.68
N LYS A 208 2.95 -8.46 1.99
CA LYS A 208 1.92 -9.50 1.90
C LYS A 208 1.75 -10.05 0.48
N LEU A 209 1.78 -9.18 -0.54
CA LEU A 209 1.69 -9.58 -1.93
C LEU A 209 2.90 -10.44 -2.35
N TYR A 210 4.12 -10.06 -1.94
CA TYR A 210 5.32 -10.85 -2.19
C TYR A 210 5.29 -12.18 -1.44
N THR A 211 4.86 -12.20 -0.17
CA THR A 211 4.71 -13.42 0.62
C THR A 211 3.73 -14.41 -0.05
N SER A 212 2.60 -13.92 -0.57
CA SER A 212 1.63 -14.74 -1.29
C SER A 212 2.18 -15.37 -2.59
N LYS A 213 3.28 -14.82 -3.11
CA LYS A 213 4.03 -15.32 -4.27
C LYS A 213 5.26 -16.14 -3.88
N PHE A 214 5.46 -16.41 -2.60
CA PHE A 214 6.66 -17.07 -2.05
C PHE A 214 7.97 -16.30 -2.31
N GLU A 215 7.88 -15.00 -2.54
CA GLU A 215 9.02 -14.11 -2.76
C GLU A 215 9.46 -13.46 -1.42
N HIS A 216 9.89 -14.29 -0.47
CA HIS A 216 10.17 -13.87 0.92
C HIS A 216 11.22 -12.75 1.01
N ASP A 217 12.27 -12.78 0.20
CA ASP A 217 13.31 -11.73 0.23
C ASP A 217 12.77 -10.37 -0.21
N ASN A 218 11.88 -10.33 -1.23
CA ASN A 218 11.21 -9.11 -1.65
C ASN A 218 10.20 -8.61 -0.59
N ALA A 219 9.54 -9.53 0.11
CA ALA A 219 8.63 -9.21 1.20
C ALA A 219 9.38 -8.56 2.38
N ILE A 220 10.51 -9.15 2.79
CA ILE A 220 11.41 -8.65 3.83
C ILE A 220 11.91 -7.25 3.45
N LYS A 221 12.45 -7.10 2.23
CA LYS A 221 12.95 -5.83 1.72
C LYS A 221 11.89 -4.73 1.72
N SER A 222 10.63 -5.09 1.40
CA SER A 222 9.53 -4.12 1.44
C SER A 222 9.31 -3.57 2.84
N LEU A 223 9.35 -4.42 3.87
CA LEU A 223 9.21 -3.98 5.26
C LEU A 223 10.42 -3.17 5.75
N GLU A 224 11.64 -3.55 5.36
CA GLU A 224 12.86 -2.79 5.66
C GLU A 224 12.78 -1.37 5.10
N GLU A 225 12.39 -1.23 3.83
CA GLU A 225 12.19 0.08 3.19
C GLU A 225 11.09 0.88 3.89
N GLY A 226 10.01 0.20 4.33
CA GLY A 226 8.92 0.80 5.11
C GLY A 226 9.40 1.33 6.46
N ILE A 227 10.19 0.55 7.20
CA ILE A 227 10.79 0.94 8.49
C ILE A 227 11.76 2.11 8.30
N ALA A 228 12.56 2.11 7.24
CA ALA A 228 13.53 3.19 6.97
C ALA A 228 12.84 4.56 6.81
N VAL A 229 11.63 4.62 6.25
CA VAL A 229 10.86 5.86 6.07
C VAL A 229 9.85 6.12 7.19
N ASN A 230 9.56 5.12 8.04
CA ASN A 230 8.63 5.18 9.17
C ASN A 230 9.24 4.50 10.41
N PRO A 231 10.36 5.01 10.97
CA PRO A 231 11.17 4.31 11.97
C PRO A 231 10.46 4.05 13.30
N PHE A 232 9.36 4.76 13.57
CA PHE A 232 8.58 4.60 14.81
C PHE A 232 7.27 3.84 14.59
N ASN A 233 7.07 3.24 13.41
CA ASN A 233 5.87 2.45 13.15
C ASN A 233 6.04 1.02 13.68
N SER A 234 5.44 0.74 14.84
CA SER A 234 5.52 -0.57 15.49
C SER A 234 4.90 -1.70 14.67
N ASN A 235 3.86 -1.43 13.88
CA ASN A 235 3.23 -2.45 13.05
C ASN A 235 4.18 -2.95 11.95
N LEU A 236 4.90 -2.03 11.27
CA LEU A 236 5.91 -2.44 10.30
C LEU A 236 7.01 -3.29 10.92
N THR A 237 7.48 -2.88 12.11
CA THR A 237 8.53 -3.62 12.84
C THR A 237 8.04 -4.99 13.27
N ASN A 238 6.82 -5.10 13.76
CA ASN A 238 6.24 -6.38 14.15
C ASN A 238 6.06 -7.31 12.93
N ASP A 239 5.53 -6.79 11.82
CA ASP A 239 5.39 -7.56 10.59
C ASP A 239 6.75 -8.04 10.07
N TYR A 240 7.80 -7.19 10.18
CA TYR A 240 9.16 -7.53 9.79
C TYR A 240 9.75 -8.63 10.66
N ILE A 241 9.61 -8.54 12.00
CA ILE A 241 10.06 -9.58 12.92
C ILE A 241 9.35 -10.89 12.64
N ASN A 242 8.02 -10.89 12.48
CA ASN A 242 7.25 -12.08 12.18
C ASN A 242 7.71 -12.73 10.87
N LEU A 243 7.91 -11.94 9.83
CA LEU A 243 8.38 -12.46 8.54
C LEU A 243 9.80 -13.05 8.61
N LEU A 244 10.69 -12.45 9.42
CA LEU A 244 12.02 -13.00 9.67
C LEU A 244 11.95 -14.33 10.41
N LEU A 245 11.03 -14.45 11.39
CA LEU A 245 10.80 -15.71 12.13
C LEU A 245 10.25 -16.79 11.19
N ASP A 246 9.24 -16.47 10.40
CA ASP A 246 8.63 -17.39 9.41
C ASP A 246 9.64 -17.84 8.34
N SER A 247 10.64 -17.01 8.06
CA SER A 247 11.73 -17.27 7.10
C SER A 247 12.96 -17.88 7.76
N GLU A 248 12.91 -18.25 9.04
CA GLU A 248 14.01 -18.80 9.86
C GLU A 248 15.27 -17.90 9.89
N LYS A 249 15.13 -16.61 9.63
CA LYS A 249 16.22 -15.61 9.70
C LYS A 249 16.41 -15.12 11.12
N TYR A 250 16.67 -16.06 12.05
CA TYR A 250 16.76 -15.76 13.49
C TYR A 250 17.82 -14.72 13.89
N PRO A 251 19.05 -14.71 13.31
CA PRO A 251 20.03 -13.69 13.65
C PRO A 251 19.58 -12.27 13.31
N GLU A 252 18.86 -12.09 12.20
CA GLU A 252 18.29 -10.80 11.80
C GLU A 252 17.15 -10.40 12.73
N ALA A 253 16.27 -11.32 13.08
CA ALA A 253 15.18 -11.10 14.04
C ALA A 253 15.72 -10.65 15.40
N ILE A 254 16.73 -11.33 15.93
CA ILE A 254 17.38 -10.98 17.21
C ILE A 254 17.90 -9.54 17.15
N ARG A 255 18.68 -9.17 16.12
CA ARG A 255 19.21 -7.80 15.97
C ARG A 255 18.11 -6.74 15.91
N THR A 256 17.04 -7.03 15.19
CA THR A 256 15.90 -6.12 15.05
C THR A 256 15.20 -5.92 16.39
N ILE A 257 14.96 -6.99 17.14
CA ILE A 257 14.35 -6.93 18.46
C ILE A 257 15.25 -6.16 19.44
N GLU A 258 16.55 -6.43 19.47
CA GLU A 258 17.53 -5.72 20.32
C GLU A 258 17.53 -4.21 20.05
N GLN A 259 17.47 -3.79 18.77
CA GLN A 259 17.40 -2.38 18.43
C GLN A 259 16.08 -1.75 18.92
N ASN A 260 14.96 -2.45 18.78
CA ASN A 260 13.66 -1.98 19.25
C ASN A 260 13.59 -1.87 20.77
N LEU A 261 14.14 -2.83 21.50
CA LEU A 261 14.13 -2.84 22.96
C LEU A 261 14.93 -1.69 23.59
N LYS A 262 15.84 -1.05 22.82
CA LYS A 262 16.54 0.18 23.27
C LYS A 262 15.62 1.40 23.36
N VAL A 263 14.54 1.42 22.58
CA VAL A 263 13.60 2.55 22.52
C VAL A 263 12.21 2.18 23.06
N THR A 264 11.83 0.92 23.03
CA THR A 264 10.52 0.41 23.46
C THR A 264 10.71 -0.54 24.65
N THR A 265 10.74 0.03 25.86
CA THR A 265 11.03 -0.71 27.09
C THR A 265 9.82 -1.32 27.78
N ASN A 266 8.59 -1.05 27.29
CA ASN A 266 7.33 -1.47 27.88
C ASN A 266 6.53 -2.46 27.01
N ASN A 267 7.20 -3.22 26.15
CA ASN A 267 6.56 -4.20 25.28
C ASN A 267 6.91 -5.63 25.72
N LYS A 268 6.02 -6.25 26.51
CA LYS A 268 6.21 -7.62 27.02
C LYS A 268 6.40 -8.66 25.91
N LEU A 269 5.73 -8.48 24.77
CA LEU A 269 5.84 -9.41 23.63
C LEU A 269 7.24 -9.38 23.00
N LEU A 270 7.84 -8.20 22.85
CA LEU A 270 9.21 -8.10 22.33
C LEU A 270 10.23 -8.76 23.27
N PHE A 271 10.08 -8.58 24.59
CA PHE A 271 10.94 -9.27 25.56
C PHE A 271 10.73 -10.78 25.51
N PHE A 272 9.49 -11.24 25.39
CA PHE A 272 9.17 -12.67 25.26
C PHE A 272 9.81 -13.26 23.98
N LEU A 273 9.62 -12.62 22.83
CA LEU A 273 10.21 -13.07 21.55
C LEU A 273 11.74 -13.08 21.61
N TYR A 274 12.33 -12.06 22.21
CA TYR A 274 13.79 -12.02 22.42
C TYR A 274 14.26 -13.21 23.27
N GLY A 275 13.58 -13.48 24.39
CA GLY A 275 13.85 -14.64 25.24
C GLY A 275 13.73 -15.96 24.48
N TYR A 276 12.68 -16.13 23.71
CA TYR A 276 12.45 -17.32 22.90
C TYR A 276 13.58 -17.57 21.87
N LEU A 277 13.98 -16.53 21.15
CA LEU A 277 15.05 -16.64 20.16
C LEU A 277 16.42 -16.90 20.81
N GLN A 278 16.70 -16.25 21.93
CA GLN A 278 17.92 -16.50 22.70
C GLN A 278 17.95 -17.93 23.27
N GLN A 279 16.82 -18.45 23.74
CA GLN A 279 16.71 -19.84 24.17
C GLN A 279 17.00 -20.81 23.02
N LYS A 280 16.43 -20.58 21.84
CA LYS A 280 16.72 -21.37 20.62
C LYS A 280 18.20 -21.34 20.24
N ALA A 281 18.88 -20.23 20.49
CA ALA A 281 20.32 -20.08 20.29
C ALA A 281 21.18 -20.59 21.46
N ALA A 282 20.59 -21.32 22.42
CA ALA A 282 21.22 -21.80 23.65
C ALA A 282 21.78 -20.69 24.58
N GLY A 283 21.33 -19.45 24.37
CA GLY A 283 21.66 -18.29 25.20
C GLY A 283 20.78 -18.20 26.45
N TYR A 284 20.75 -19.25 27.26
CA TYR A 284 19.78 -19.40 28.36
C TYR A 284 19.81 -18.27 29.41
N SER A 285 20.99 -17.72 29.70
CA SER A 285 21.10 -16.59 30.63
C SER A 285 20.44 -15.30 30.07
N THR A 286 20.59 -15.05 28.79
CA THR A 286 19.95 -13.92 28.13
C THR A 286 18.44 -14.15 28.01
N ALA A 287 18.03 -15.38 27.69
CA ALA A 287 16.62 -15.79 27.65
C ALA A 287 15.94 -15.58 29.02
N GLU A 288 16.57 -16.02 30.11
CA GLU A 288 16.09 -15.79 31.48
C GLU A 288 15.83 -14.31 31.76
N LEU A 289 16.80 -13.43 31.45
CA LEU A 289 16.67 -11.99 31.67
C LEU A 289 15.52 -11.40 30.85
N ALA A 290 15.37 -11.83 29.61
CA ALA A 290 14.33 -11.35 28.72
C ALA A 290 12.93 -11.79 29.19
N TYR A 291 12.75 -13.07 29.56
CA TYR A 291 11.47 -13.54 30.09
C TYR A 291 11.11 -12.85 31.41
N LYS A 292 12.09 -12.63 32.32
CA LYS A 292 11.86 -11.87 33.55
C LYS A 292 11.42 -10.44 33.27
N LYS A 293 11.99 -9.78 32.23
CA LYS A 293 11.54 -8.44 31.80
C LYS A 293 10.11 -8.47 31.23
N ALA A 294 9.72 -9.50 30.51
CA ALA A 294 8.34 -9.69 30.10
C ALA A 294 7.40 -9.85 31.31
N LEU A 295 7.81 -10.59 32.32
CA LEU A 295 7.07 -10.83 33.57
C LEU A 295 7.04 -9.61 34.52
N GLU A 296 8.05 -8.73 34.49
CA GLU A 296 7.98 -7.43 35.18
C GLU A 296 6.87 -6.54 34.60
N LEU A 297 6.54 -6.70 33.31
CA LEU A 297 5.46 -5.95 32.62
C LEU A 297 4.10 -6.62 32.78
N ASP A 298 4.06 -7.93 32.91
CA ASP A 298 2.85 -8.73 33.11
C ASP A 298 3.21 -10.00 33.90
N GLU A 299 2.99 -9.98 35.23
CA GLU A 299 3.32 -11.08 36.10
C GLU A 299 2.56 -12.38 35.82
N ASN A 300 1.37 -12.26 35.18
CA ASN A 300 0.52 -13.37 34.79
C ASN A 300 0.69 -13.77 33.31
N TYR A 301 1.81 -13.41 32.69
CA TYR A 301 2.08 -13.79 31.31
C TYR A 301 2.45 -15.27 31.21
N PHE A 302 1.44 -16.11 31.01
CA PHE A 302 1.55 -17.58 31.00
C PHE A 302 2.68 -18.06 30.07
N ASP A 303 2.74 -17.59 28.83
CA ASP A 303 3.75 -18.05 27.86
C ASP A 303 5.18 -17.75 28.32
N ALA A 304 5.39 -16.61 28.98
CA ALA A 304 6.71 -16.23 29.48
C ALA A 304 7.10 -17.10 30.68
N LEU A 305 6.17 -17.43 31.58
CA LEU A 305 6.41 -18.34 32.72
C LEU A 305 6.72 -19.75 32.22
N TYR A 306 5.95 -20.27 31.31
CA TYR A 306 6.15 -21.59 30.72
C TYR A 306 7.52 -21.68 30.04
N GLN A 307 7.83 -20.73 29.16
CA GLN A 307 9.11 -20.72 28.42
C GLN A 307 10.31 -20.48 29.37
N LEU A 308 10.15 -19.68 30.40
CA LEU A 308 11.18 -19.51 31.44
C LEU A 308 11.46 -20.84 32.16
N GLY A 309 10.40 -21.58 32.53
CA GLY A 309 10.52 -22.91 33.10
C GLY A 309 11.25 -23.89 32.18
N LEU A 310 10.87 -23.91 30.89
CA LEU A 310 11.53 -24.75 29.87
C LEU A 310 12.99 -24.33 29.66
N ALA A 311 13.31 -23.03 29.61
CA ALA A 311 14.69 -22.55 29.51
C ALA A 311 15.57 -22.98 30.67
N TYR A 312 15.02 -23.04 31.87
CA TYR A 312 15.75 -23.59 33.03
C TYR A 312 15.97 -25.11 32.94
N VAL A 313 14.99 -25.88 32.42
CA VAL A 313 15.17 -27.31 32.13
C VAL A 313 16.25 -27.51 31.08
N ASP A 314 16.24 -26.75 30.02
CA ASP A 314 17.27 -26.79 28.97
C ASP A 314 18.66 -26.46 29.54
N SER A 315 18.76 -25.39 30.33
CA SER A 315 19.99 -24.99 31.01
C SER A 315 20.52 -26.07 31.95
N ALA A 316 19.62 -26.77 32.68
CA ALA A 316 19.98 -27.89 33.55
C ALA A 316 20.57 -29.06 32.72
N ASN A 317 19.94 -29.41 31.58
CA ASN A 317 20.40 -30.45 30.70
C ASN A 317 21.79 -30.12 30.12
N GLU A 318 22.03 -28.89 29.70
CA GLU A 318 23.35 -28.45 29.22
C GLU A 318 24.42 -28.47 30.32
N ALA A 319 24.08 -28.12 31.55
CA ALA A 319 25.00 -28.19 32.69
C ALA A 319 25.50 -29.64 32.92
N LEU A 320 24.63 -30.65 32.78
CA LEU A 320 25.03 -32.06 32.91
C LEU A 320 25.93 -32.50 31.74
N LYS A 321 25.64 -32.08 30.52
CA LYS A 321 26.46 -32.41 29.36
C LYS A 321 27.87 -31.83 29.45
N ALA A 322 28.04 -30.68 30.08
CA ALA A 322 29.33 -30.01 30.24
C ALA A 322 30.34 -30.79 31.10
N LYS A 323 29.86 -31.72 31.98
CA LYS A 323 30.70 -32.57 32.85
C LYS A 323 31.73 -31.77 33.69
N ALA A 324 31.45 -30.52 34.00
CA ALA A 324 32.28 -29.67 34.82
C ALA A 324 32.09 -30.02 36.33
N ALA A 325 33.03 -29.61 37.17
CA ALA A 325 33.02 -29.92 38.61
C ALA A 325 31.73 -29.38 39.34
N ASP A 326 31.16 -28.30 38.82
CA ASP A 326 29.96 -27.65 39.36
C ASP A 326 28.65 -28.04 38.61
N SER A 327 28.72 -28.97 37.64
CA SER A 327 27.57 -29.38 36.83
C SER A 327 26.36 -29.80 37.64
N ASN A 328 26.54 -30.63 38.65
CA ASN A 328 25.44 -31.08 39.50
C ASN A 328 24.81 -29.93 40.29
N GLN A 329 25.61 -28.99 40.78
CA GLN A 329 25.10 -27.83 41.52
C GLN A 329 24.28 -26.92 40.58
N LYS A 330 24.76 -26.64 39.35
CA LYS A 330 24.06 -25.89 38.33
C LYS A 330 22.76 -26.57 37.91
N PHE A 331 22.80 -27.89 37.72
CA PHE A 331 21.60 -28.68 37.42
C PHE A 331 20.52 -28.50 38.49
N ILE A 332 20.87 -28.75 39.76
CA ILE A 332 19.93 -28.64 40.89
C ILE A 332 19.36 -27.23 40.99
N ALA A 333 20.20 -26.21 40.87
CA ALA A 333 19.76 -24.81 40.87
C ALA A 333 18.77 -24.49 39.76
N SER A 334 19.07 -24.94 38.55
CA SER A 334 18.18 -24.69 37.36
C SER A 334 16.86 -25.45 37.49
N ILE A 335 16.86 -26.72 37.93
CA ILE A 335 15.63 -27.49 38.18
C ILE A 335 14.75 -26.85 39.26
N ASN A 336 15.34 -26.32 40.34
CA ASN A 336 14.58 -25.60 41.36
C ASN A 336 13.92 -24.33 40.82
N ARG A 337 14.61 -23.57 39.98
CA ARG A 337 14.05 -22.38 39.33
C ARG A 337 12.94 -22.75 38.32
N ALA A 338 13.13 -23.85 37.59
CA ALA A 338 12.11 -24.37 36.68
C ALA A 338 10.82 -24.75 37.41
N GLU A 339 10.96 -25.45 38.59
CA GLU A 339 9.79 -25.78 39.42
C GLU A 339 8.98 -24.54 39.80
N VAL A 340 9.66 -23.46 40.22
CA VAL A 340 8.98 -22.22 40.62
C VAL A 340 8.23 -21.58 39.46
N ALA A 341 8.89 -21.42 38.30
CA ALA A 341 8.26 -20.80 37.14
C ALA A 341 7.08 -21.61 36.60
N LEU A 342 7.21 -22.93 36.52
CA LEU A 342 6.14 -23.83 36.06
C LEU A 342 4.98 -23.95 37.04
N LEU A 343 5.22 -23.86 38.35
CA LEU A 343 4.12 -23.79 39.32
C LEU A 343 3.30 -22.51 39.14
N GLN A 344 3.96 -21.36 38.92
CA GLN A 344 3.26 -20.11 38.62
C GLN A 344 2.48 -20.22 37.32
N ALA A 345 3.05 -20.82 36.27
CA ALA A 345 2.32 -21.08 35.02
C ALA A 345 1.09 -21.97 35.25
N HIS A 346 1.25 -23.03 36.04
CA HIS A 346 0.16 -23.95 36.38
C HIS A 346 -0.95 -23.28 37.21
N GLU A 347 -0.63 -22.33 38.08
CA GLU A 347 -1.62 -21.54 38.82
C GLU A 347 -2.50 -20.70 37.86
N ILE A 348 -1.93 -20.19 36.77
CA ILE A 348 -2.65 -19.41 35.79
C ILE A 348 -3.50 -20.32 34.89
N ASN A 349 -2.94 -21.45 34.42
CA ASN A 349 -3.64 -22.40 33.57
C ASN A 349 -3.40 -23.83 34.05
N GLN A 350 -4.32 -24.30 34.90
CA GLN A 350 -4.22 -25.62 35.51
C GLN A 350 -4.42 -26.77 34.52
N ASN A 351 -5.00 -26.49 33.35
CA ASN A 351 -5.35 -27.49 32.34
C ASN A 351 -4.33 -27.53 31.19
N ASP A 352 -3.22 -26.81 31.28
CA ASP A 352 -2.17 -26.90 30.27
C ASP A 352 -1.34 -28.18 30.41
N LYS A 353 -1.57 -29.12 29.50
CA LYS A 353 -0.90 -30.42 29.49
C LYS A 353 0.62 -30.32 29.52
N SER A 354 1.15 -29.42 28.70
CA SER A 354 2.61 -29.25 28.57
C SER A 354 3.25 -28.79 29.84
N THR A 355 2.60 -27.90 30.61
CA THR A 355 3.06 -27.46 31.94
C THR A 355 3.02 -28.61 32.93
N VAL A 356 1.94 -29.40 32.95
CA VAL A 356 1.80 -30.57 33.83
C VAL A 356 2.85 -31.63 33.51
N GLU A 357 3.10 -31.94 32.24
CA GLU A 357 4.13 -32.88 31.80
C GLU A 357 5.55 -32.46 32.25
N LEU A 358 5.88 -31.16 32.09
CA LEU A 358 7.16 -30.64 32.55
C LEU A 358 7.28 -30.68 34.07
N LEU A 359 6.23 -30.43 34.84
CA LEU A 359 6.23 -30.57 36.30
C LEU A 359 6.42 -32.03 36.71
N ILE A 360 5.79 -33.00 36.02
CA ILE A 360 6.02 -34.44 36.25
C ILE A 360 7.49 -34.78 36.00
N GLU A 361 8.09 -34.28 34.90
CA GLU A 361 9.52 -34.49 34.65
C GLU A 361 10.40 -33.92 35.75
N ILE A 362 10.15 -32.70 36.21
CA ILE A 362 10.88 -32.07 37.31
C ILE A 362 10.75 -32.87 38.62
N TYR A 363 9.53 -33.29 38.99
CA TYR A 363 9.32 -34.05 40.18
C TYR A 363 9.92 -35.45 40.11
N THR A 364 9.95 -36.08 38.94
CA THR A 364 10.66 -37.32 38.70
C THR A 364 12.17 -37.14 38.94
N ARG A 365 12.78 -36.10 38.39
CA ARG A 365 14.21 -35.77 38.59
C ARG A 365 14.55 -35.42 40.05
N LYS A 366 13.60 -34.89 40.82
CA LYS A 366 13.70 -34.57 42.24
C LYS A 366 13.32 -35.74 43.15
N ASN A 367 12.95 -36.91 42.61
CA ASN A 367 12.48 -38.09 43.33
C ASN A 367 11.26 -37.81 44.26
N LYS A 368 10.36 -36.88 43.82
CA LYS A 368 9.12 -36.55 44.55
C LYS A 368 7.94 -37.35 43.96
N LEU A 369 7.95 -38.67 44.22
CA LEU A 369 7.05 -39.65 43.60
C LEU A 369 5.56 -39.39 43.89
N ASP A 370 5.21 -38.90 45.07
CA ASP A 370 3.84 -38.57 45.44
C ASP A 370 3.27 -37.49 44.55
N LYS A 371 4.05 -36.40 44.25
CA LYS A 371 3.65 -35.34 43.33
C LYS A 371 3.57 -35.81 41.89
N VAL A 372 4.43 -36.74 41.47
CA VAL A 372 4.36 -37.35 40.15
C VAL A 372 3.03 -38.10 39.99
N GLN A 373 2.61 -38.87 41.01
CA GLN A 373 1.37 -39.64 40.95
C GLN A 373 0.14 -38.71 40.91
N GLU A 374 0.12 -37.67 41.74
CA GLU A 374 -0.94 -36.67 41.77
C GLU A 374 -1.14 -36.01 40.39
N LEU A 375 -0.04 -35.53 39.76
CA LEU A 375 -0.13 -34.85 38.45
C LEU A 375 -0.45 -35.82 37.33
N LYS A 376 -0.01 -37.08 37.40
CA LYS A 376 -0.41 -38.09 36.38
C LYS A 376 -1.90 -38.38 36.44
N SER A 377 -2.49 -38.51 37.63
CA SER A 377 -3.95 -38.68 37.76
C SER A 377 -4.71 -37.51 37.20
N LYS A 378 -4.24 -36.26 37.42
CA LYS A 378 -4.83 -35.08 36.77
C LYS A 378 -4.72 -35.12 35.26
N LEU A 379 -3.59 -35.60 34.70
CA LEU A 379 -3.37 -35.64 33.24
C LEU A 379 -4.31 -36.64 32.55
N GLU A 380 -4.77 -37.69 33.28
CA GLU A 380 -5.74 -38.66 32.76
C GLU A 380 -7.18 -38.09 32.73
N GLU A 381 -7.46 -36.98 33.42
CA GLU A 381 -8.75 -36.28 33.44
C GLU A 381 -8.90 -35.27 32.28
N PHE A 382 -7.84 -34.96 31.57
CA PHE A 382 -7.81 -34.04 30.41
C PHE A 382 -8.07 -34.79 29.10
#